data_e723721c70b3fff97787dda5cac24303
#
_entry.id   e723721c70b3fff97787dda5cac24303
#
_cell.length_a   1.000
_cell.length_b   1.000
_cell.length_c   1.000
_cell.angle_alpha   90.00
_cell.angle_beta   90.00
_cell.angle_gamma   90.00
#
_symmetry.space_group_name_H-M   'P 1'
#
loop_
_entity.id
_entity.type
_entity.pdbx_description
1 polymer ?
#
loop_
_entity_poly.entity_id
_entity_poly.type
_entity_poly.pdbx_seq_one_letter_code
_entity_poly.pdbx_strand_id
1 'polypeptide(L)'
;MELSDEAFDRLISKAMDDLPQEYIKGLDNVAIVYADTPDQHQAHKAGLREGNILLGLYEGIPLTQRGAGYTFVLPDKITLFKDSILRVSYDEHSLYEQIKRTLWHEIAHYYGLDHDRIHFLEKRPPTIS
;
A
#
# COMPACT_ATOMS: atom_id res chain seq x y z
N MET A 1 9.12 13.73 -13.46
CA MET A 1 8.22 14.41 -12.49
C MET A 1 8.89 14.42 -11.12
N GLU A 2 8.94 15.56 -10.50
CA GLU A 2 9.49 15.69 -9.15
C GLU A 2 8.38 16.06 -8.18
N LEU A 3 8.50 15.58 -6.95
CA LEU A 3 7.50 15.81 -5.92
C LEU A 3 8.18 15.85 -4.55
N SER A 4 7.84 16.84 -3.73
CA SER A 4 8.37 16.88 -2.37
C SER A 4 7.73 15.79 -1.51
N ASP A 5 8.39 15.45 -0.40
CA ASP A 5 7.86 14.48 0.54
C ASP A 5 6.55 14.97 1.15
N GLU A 6 6.45 16.27 1.45
CA GLU A 6 5.23 16.85 1.99
C GLU A 6 4.07 16.77 1.01
N ALA A 7 4.34 16.98 -0.29
CA ALA A 7 3.31 16.85 -1.31
C ALA A 7 2.86 15.40 -1.46
N PHE A 8 3.81 14.46 -1.42
CA PHE A 8 3.48 13.04 -1.49
C PHE A 8 2.62 12.62 -0.29
N ASP A 9 2.97 13.08 0.90
CA ASP A 9 2.21 12.79 2.12
C ASP A 9 0.79 13.33 2.03
N ARG A 10 0.61 14.54 1.49
CA ARG A 10 -0.72 15.12 1.28
C ARG A 10 -1.57 14.29 0.32
N LEU A 11 -0.95 13.75 -0.74
CA LEU A 11 -1.66 12.88 -1.69
C LEU A 11 -2.06 11.56 -1.05
N ILE A 12 -1.24 11.02 -0.15
CA ILE A 12 -1.61 9.83 0.62
C ILE A 12 -2.82 10.13 1.49
N SER A 13 -2.82 11.25 2.19
CA SER A 13 -3.96 11.65 3.03
C SER A 13 -5.24 11.82 2.21
N LYS A 14 -5.12 12.43 1.03
CA LYS A 14 -6.26 12.58 0.12
C LYS A 14 -6.78 11.21 -0.33
N ALA A 15 -5.87 10.30 -0.66
CA ALA A 15 -6.26 8.95 -1.05
C ALA A 15 -7.02 8.23 0.06
N MET A 16 -6.57 8.39 1.31
CA MET A 16 -7.27 7.82 2.46
C MET A 16 -8.69 8.37 2.59
N ASP A 17 -8.88 9.66 2.31
CA ASP A 17 -10.22 10.26 2.34
C ASP A 17 -11.12 9.76 1.22
N ASP A 18 -10.53 9.43 0.08
CA ASP A 18 -11.29 9.03 -1.13
C ASP A 18 -11.56 7.52 -1.20
N LEU A 19 -10.90 6.72 -0.38
CA LEU A 19 -11.13 5.28 -0.32
C LEU A 19 -12.38 4.96 0.51
N PRO A 20 -12.96 3.75 0.37
CA PRO A 20 -14.13 3.37 1.16
C PRO A 20 -13.84 3.51 2.66
N GLN A 21 -14.57 4.40 3.31
CA GLN A 21 -14.26 4.78 4.71
C GLN A 21 -14.44 3.64 5.69
N GLU A 22 -15.28 2.66 5.39
CA GLU A 22 -15.44 1.49 6.26
C GLU A 22 -14.10 0.74 6.43
N TYR A 23 -13.28 0.69 5.37
CA TYR A 23 -11.98 0.02 5.44
C TYR A 23 -10.91 0.89 6.09
N ILE A 24 -11.01 2.21 5.93
CA ILE A 24 -10.07 3.13 6.58
C ILE A 24 -10.31 3.16 8.09
N LYS A 25 -11.58 3.26 8.49
CA LYS A 25 -11.95 3.32 9.92
C LYS A 25 -11.70 2.01 10.65
N GLY A 26 -11.70 0.90 9.92
CA GLY A 26 -11.43 -0.41 10.49
C GLY A 26 -9.96 -0.74 10.68
N LEU A 27 -9.05 0.12 10.21
CA LEU A 27 -7.61 -0.09 10.42
C LEU A 27 -7.30 0.05 11.91
N ASP A 28 -6.68 -0.97 12.47
CA ASP A 28 -6.34 -1.01 13.90
C ASP A 28 -4.85 -1.25 14.06
N ASN A 29 -4.18 -0.28 14.67
CA ASN A 29 -2.74 -0.34 14.92
C ASN A 29 -1.93 -0.55 13.64
N VAL A 30 -2.20 0.27 12.63
CA VAL A 30 -1.51 0.23 11.34
C VAL A 30 -0.88 1.60 11.07
N ALA A 31 0.43 1.60 10.84
CA ALA A 31 1.14 2.81 10.42
C ALA A 31 1.18 2.85 8.90
N ILE A 32 0.82 3.99 8.33
CA ILE A 32 0.93 4.23 6.89
C ILE A 32 2.06 5.22 6.69
N VAL A 33 3.11 4.76 6.04
CA VAL A 33 4.35 5.52 5.88
C VAL A 33 4.80 5.50 4.42
N TYR A 34 5.81 6.29 4.10
CA TYR A 34 6.41 6.28 2.78
C TYR A 34 7.93 6.24 2.90
N ALA A 35 8.55 5.71 1.85
CA ALA A 35 10.01 5.68 1.70
C ALA A 35 10.31 5.94 0.23
N ASP A 36 11.55 6.23 -0.09
CA ASP A 36 11.91 6.48 -1.50
C ASP A 36 11.89 5.18 -2.29
N THR A 37 12.56 4.16 -1.81
CA THR A 37 12.65 2.84 -2.47
C THR A 37 12.60 1.75 -1.42
N PRO A 38 12.25 0.50 -1.81
CA PRO A 38 12.34 -0.61 -0.87
C PRO A 38 13.80 -0.88 -0.50
N ASP A 39 14.03 -1.20 0.78
CA ASP A 39 15.34 -1.67 1.20
C ASP A 39 15.50 -3.15 0.85
N GLN A 40 16.71 -3.71 1.10
CA GLN A 40 16.99 -5.10 0.74
C GLN A 40 16.08 -6.08 1.49
N HIS A 41 15.77 -5.81 2.73
CA HIS A 41 14.89 -6.67 3.53
C HIS A 41 13.47 -6.67 2.95
N GLN A 42 12.95 -5.49 2.62
CA GLN A 42 11.61 -5.35 2.06
C GLN A 42 11.54 -6.00 0.67
N ALA A 43 12.56 -5.80 -0.17
CA ALA A 43 12.61 -6.41 -1.49
C ALA A 43 12.62 -7.93 -1.39
N HIS A 44 13.41 -8.48 -0.47
CA HIS A 44 13.48 -9.93 -0.25
C HIS A 44 12.14 -10.47 0.24
N LYS A 45 11.54 -9.80 1.23
CA LYS A 45 10.25 -10.20 1.81
C LYS A 45 9.14 -10.21 0.78
N ALA A 46 9.14 -9.26 -0.15
CA ALA A 46 8.15 -9.17 -1.21
C ALA A 46 8.44 -10.12 -2.38
N GLY A 47 9.57 -10.82 -2.37
CA GLY A 47 9.98 -11.67 -3.49
C GLY A 47 10.32 -10.87 -4.74
N LEU A 48 10.79 -9.64 -4.58
CA LEU A 48 11.09 -8.76 -5.68
C LEU A 48 12.29 -9.26 -6.48
N ARG A 49 12.11 -9.40 -7.78
CA ARG A 49 13.16 -9.83 -8.70
C ARG A 49 13.83 -8.62 -9.34
N GLU A 50 15.08 -8.80 -9.77
CA GLU A 50 15.82 -7.78 -10.48
C GLU A 50 15.01 -7.30 -11.70
N GLY A 51 14.94 -5.99 -11.88
CA GLY A 51 14.20 -5.38 -12.97
C GLY A 51 12.74 -5.09 -12.68
N ASN A 52 12.20 -5.64 -11.59
CA ASN A 52 10.82 -5.39 -11.20
C ASN A 52 10.73 -4.20 -10.25
N ILE A 53 9.54 -3.62 -10.16
CA ILE A 53 9.26 -2.46 -9.31
C ILE A 53 8.24 -2.86 -8.24
N LEU A 54 8.51 -2.46 -7.00
CA LEU A 54 7.58 -2.61 -5.89
C LEU A 54 7.02 -1.22 -5.55
N LEU A 55 5.71 -1.07 -5.64
CA LEU A 55 5.05 0.22 -5.41
C LEU A 55 4.67 0.42 -3.94
N GLY A 56 4.35 -0.66 -3.22
CA GLY A 56 4.01 -0.61 -1.82
C GLY A 56 4.16 -1.97 -1.18
N LEU A 57 4.10 -2.00 0.15
CA LEU A 57 4.26 -3.25 0.90
C LEU A 57 3.52 -3.16 2.22
N TYR A 58 2.70 -4.16 2.50
CA TYR A 58 2.12 -4.37 3.82
C TYR A 58 3.03 -5.33 4.60
N GLU A 59 3.36 -4.95 5.82
CA GLU A 59 4.15 -5.78 6.73
C GLU A 59 3.41 -5.93 8.05
N GLY A 60 3.09 -7.16 8.43
CA GLY A 60 2.33 -7.44 9.64
C GLY A 60 1.66 -8.78 9.57
N ILE A 61 0.67 -8.99 10.42
CA ILE A 61 -0.12 -10.21 10.45
C ILE A 61 -1.55 -9.87 10.04
N PRO A 62 -2.00 -10.29 8.84
CA PRO A 62 -3.35 -9.99 8.37
C PRO A 62 -4.42 -10.43 9.37
N LEU A 63 -5.54 -9.73 9.41
CA LEU A 63 -6.62 -10.01 10.36
C LEU A 63 -7.09 -11.45 10.30
N THR A 64 -7.16 -12.04 9.11
CA THR A 64 -7.62 -13.41 8.93
C THR A 64 -6.65 -14.45 9.51
N GLN A 65 -5.43 -14.05 9.83
CA GLN A 65 -4.41 -14.95 10.37
C GLN A 65 -4.14 -14.75 11.86
N ARG A 66 -4.86 -13.82 12.50
CA ARG A 66 -4.70 -13.53 13.91
C ARG A 66 -5.52 -14.50 14.72
N GLY A 67 -4.87 -15.24 15.62
CA GLY A 67 -5.55 -16.17 16.50
C GLY A 67 -6.16 -15.47 17.71
N ALA A 68 -6.95 -16.22 18.49
CA ALA A 68 -7.62 -15.69 19.66
C ALA A 68 -6.67 -15.17 20.73
N GLY A 69 -5.45 -15.71 20.79
CA GLY A 69 -4.43 -15.26 21.74
C GLY A 69 -3.50 -14.20 21.20
N TYR A 70 -3.81 -13.63 20.04
CA TYR A 70 -2.95 -12.63 19.41
C TYR A 70 -2.84 -11.38 20.27
N THR A 71 -1.61 -11.03 20.61
CA THR A 71 -1.29 -9.77 21.28
C THR A 71 -0.22 -9.09 20.46
N PHE A 72 -0.55 -7.96 19.87
CA PHE A 72 0.44 -7.25 19.06
C PHE A 72 1.25 -6.28 19.92
N VAL A 73 2.53 -6.23 19.66
CA VAL A 73 3.49 -5.37 20.35
C VAL A 73 3.85 -4.18 19.47
N LEU A 74 3.96 -4.43 18.15
CA LEU A 74 4.32 -3.43 17.16
C LEU A 74 3.16 -3.22 16.18
N PRO A 75 2.98 -2.01 15.66
CA PRO A 75 1.96 -1.79 14.65
C PRO A 75 2.32 -2.52 13.36
N ASP A 76 1.30 -2.94 12.63
CA ASP A 76 1.46 -3.32 11.24
C ASP A 76 1.87 -2.08 10.47
N LYS A 77 2.49 -2.27 9.31
CA LYS A 77 3.02 -1.15 8.54
C LYS A 77 2.69 -1.30 7.06
N ILE A 78 2.17 -0.23 6.48
CA ILE A 78 2.01 -0.11 5.04
C ILE A 78 2.99 0.96 4.58
N THR A 79 3.89 0.58 3.66
CA THR A 79 4.86 1.51 3.09
C THR A 79 4.54 1.75 1.63
N LEU A 80 4.48 3.00 1.21
CA LEU A 80 4.38 3.39 -0.19
C LEU A 80 5.76 3.88 -0.65
N PHE A 81 6.21 3.41 -1.81
CA PHE A 81 7.55 3.73 -2.31
C PHE A 81 7.46 4.85 -3.35
N LYS A 82 7.82 6.05 -2.91
CA LYS A 82 7.64 7.28 -3.67
C LYS A 82 8.32 7.24 -5.04
N ASP A 83 9.61 6.87 -5.09
CA ASP A 83 10.34 6.84 -6.35
C ASP A 83 9.76 5.81 -7.31
N SER A 84 9.36 4.65 -6.78
CA SER A 84 8.76 3.59 -7.59
C SER A 84 7.44 4.06 -8.20
N ILE A 85 6.59 4.71 -7.39
CA ILE A 85 5.30 5.22 -7.86
C ILE A 85 5.49 6.33 -8.89
N LEU A 86 6.45 7.24 -8.67
CA LEU A 86 6.74 8.29 -9.64
C LEU A 86 7.20 7.71 -10.98
N ARG A 87 7.97 6.63 -10.97
CA ARG A 87 8.47 6.00 -12.20
C ARG A 87 7.35 5.44 -13.08
N VAL A 88 6.24 5.04 -12.50
CA VAL A 88 5.10 4.50 -13.26
C VAL A 88 4.01 5.54 -13.49
N SER A 89 4.25 6.78 -13.09
CA SER A 89 3.31 7.88 -13.25
C SER A 89 3.82 8.85 -14.30
N TYR A 90 2.92 9.45 -15.07
CA TYR A 90 3.32 10.36 -16.15
C TYR A 90 2.70 11.75 -16.03
N ASP A 91 1.72 11.95 -15.13
CA ASP A 91 1.16 13.25 -14.79
C ASP A 91 0.59 13.22 -13.38
N GLU A 92 0.07 14.34 -12.90
CA GLU A 92 -0.45 14.43 -11.54
C GLU A 92 -1.66 13.54 -11.33
N HIS A 93 -2.50 13.38 -12.34
CA HIS A 93 -3.68 12.53 -12.23
C HIS A 93 -3.28 11.05 -12.10
N SER A 94 -2.37 10.59 -12.96
CA SER A 94 -1.90 9.20 -12.90
C SER A 94 -1.14 8.93 -11.61
N LEU A 95 -0.39 9.92 -11.11
CA LEU A 95 0.32 9.81 -9.84
C LEU A 95 -0.67 9.57 -8.70
N TYR A 96 -1.72 10.38 -8.61
CA TYR A 96 -2.72 10.21 -7.57
C TYR A 96 -3.42 8.85 -7.68
N GLU A 97 -3.78 8.45 -8.89
CA GLU A 97 -4.43 7.15 -9.11
C GLU A 97 -3.52 5.98 -8.69
N GLN A 98 -2.22 6.08 -8.97
CA GLN A 98 -1.28 5.05 -8.55
C GLN A 98 -1.13 5.00 -7.03
N ILE A 99 -1.07 6.15 -6.38
CA ILE A 99 -1.01 6.22 -4.91
C ILE A 99 -2.25 5.56 -4.31
N LYS A 100 -3.43 5.94 -4.79
CA LYS A 100 -4.69 5.44 -4.25
C LYS A 100 -4.83 3.93 -4.46
N ARG A 101 -4.49 3.46 -5.66
CA ARG A 101 -4.56 2.03 -5.98
C ARG A 101 -3.58 1.22 -5.13
N THR A 102 -2.35 1.71 -5.00
CA THR A 102 -1.33 1.03 -4.21
C THR A 102 -1.74 0.95 -2.75
N LEU A 103 -2.20 2.08 -2.20
CA LEU A 103 -2.67 2.12 -0.82
C LEU A 103 -3.82 1.14 -0.60
N TRP A 104 -4.81 1.15 -1.49
CA TRP A 104 -5.94 0.23 -1.40
C TRP A 104 -5.49 -1.22 -1.44
N HIS A 105 -4.55 -1.55 -2.33
CA HIS A 105 -4.04 -2.90 -2.48
C HIS A 105 -3.41 -3.40 -1.16
N GLU A 106 -2.60 -2.55 -0.51
CA GLU A 106 -1.96 -2.94 0.75
C GLU A 106 -2.93 -2.97 1.92
N ILE A 107 -3.92 -2.08 1.95
CA ILE A 107 -5.00 -2.15 2.95
C ILE A 107 -5.76 -3.47 2.78
N ALA A 108 -6.02 -3.89 1.56
CA ALA A 108 -6.70 -5.15 1.31
C ALA A 108 -5.90 -6.34 1.83
N HIS A 109 -4.57 -6.30 1.73
CA HIS A 109 -3.72 -7.33 2.35
C HIS A 109 -3.87 -7.34 3.87
N TYR A 110 -3.96 -6.18 4.50
CA TYR A 110 -4.21 -6.10 5.93
C TYR A 110 -5.51 -6.83 6.31
N TYR A 111 -6.56 -6.67 5.52
CA TYR A 111 -7.83 -7.35 5.77
C TYR A 111 -7.81 -8.82 5.39
N GLY A 112 -6.73 -9.30 4.77
CA GLY A 112 -6.61 -10.70 4.37
C GLY A 112 -7.38 -11.04 3.10
N LEU A 113 -7.68 -10.06 2.26
CA LEU A 113 -8.36 -10.31 1.00
C LEU A 113 -7.40 -10.92 0.00
N ASP A 114 -7.87 -11.88 -0.79
CA ASP A 114 -7.05 -12.45 -1.85
C ASP A 114 -7.04 -11.52 -3.09
N HIS A 115 -6.19 -11.83 -4.05
CA HIS A 115 -6.04 -11.01 -5.25
C HIS A 115 -7.32 -10.89 -6.05
N ASP A 116 -8.09 -11.98 -6.18
CA ASP A 116 -9.35 -11.95 -6.92
C ASP A 116 -10.34 -11.00 -6.26
N ARG A 117 -10.45 -11.06 -4.94
CA ARG A 117 -11.34 -10.17 -4.20
C ARG A 117 -10.89 -8.73 -4.29
N ILE A 118 -9.57 -8.47 -4.21
CA ILE A 118 -9.03 -7.13 -4.34
C ILE A 118 -9.39 -6.53 -5.69
N HIS A 119 -9.18 -7.28 -6.77
CA HIS A 119 -9.47 -6.78 -8.12
C HIS A 119 -10.95 -6.60 -8.36
N PHE A 120 -11.76 -7.48 -7.82
CA PHE A 120 -13.21 -7.33 -7.89
C PHE A 120 -13.66 -6.01 -7.26
N LEU A 121 -13.12 -5.66 -6.09
CA LEU A 121 -13.46 -4.42 -5.40
C LEU A 121 -12.92 -3.19 -6.12
N GLU A 122 -11.79 -3.31 -6.80
CA GLU A 122 -11.24 -2.23 -7.62
C GLU A 122 -11.99 -2.06 -8.93
N LYS A 123 -12.70 -3.09 -9.38
CA LYS A 123 -13.45 -3.12 -10.64
C LYS A 123 -12.56 -2.83 -11.85
N ARG A 124 -11.33 -3.35 -11.84
CA ARG A 124 -10.39 -3.18 -12.95
C ARG A 124 -9.36 -4.31 -12.94
N PRO A 125 -8.67 -4.54 -14.07
CA PRO A 125 -7.64 -5.58 -14.14
C PRO A 125 -6.50 -5.33 -13.16
N PRO A 126 -5.82 -6.41 -12.71
CA PRO A 126 -4.69 -6.26 -11.81
C PRO A 126 -3.52 -5.55 -12.49
N THR A 127 -2.99 -4.53 -11.83
CA THR A 127 -1.81 -3.79 -12.30
C THR A 127 -0.74 -3.65 -11.22
N ILE A 128 -1.04 -4.08 -10.00
CA ILE A 128 -0.14 -4.05 -8.85
C ILE A 128 -0.04 -5.46 -8.28
N SER A 129 1.13 -5.86 -7.93
CA SER A 129 1.37 -7.18 -7.33
C SER A 129 1.00 -7.23 -5.87
#